data_6b4907d0bb40a1a763f68362b9ddabd0
#
_entry.id   6b4907d0bb40a1a763f68362b9ddabd0
#
_cell.length_a   1.000
_cell.length_b   1.000
_cell.length_c   1.000
_cell.angle_alpha   90.00
_cell.angle_beta   90.00
_cell.angle_gamma   90.00
#
_symmetry.space_group_name_H-M   'P 1'
#
loop_
_entity.id
_entity.type
_entity.pdbx_description
1 polymer ?
#
loop_
_entity_poly.entity_id
_entity_poly.type
_entity_poly.pdbx_seq_one_letter_code
_entity_poly.pdbx_strand_id
1 'polypeptide(L)'
;PAVDNAENLDFENLISYLQSNTGFKFKIKHCKDYNQAIRMLQSGSAQIGWLGGGSANQELQAQNSLVEEFAVGVPKGKSVPFYRSQFIVRSSSEIQILEDVRNKDIALGDLYSTSGYEIPKKELIEVGIDIENENSFASIKRVTNHDQAIIEVINGTVDVAPVSSVNLELMIESKKINTKEIRIIHQSPNISGAPLVFLRNLDPMIKERIKSLVLDAHNYVEVSGYGGNLTRYVDPVDSHQEYIESYLKPQWGWRSLLGIIAFFIIYILVAIDLEVDISQLLTNSYLYMKDVLGRMVPPDFSNFYNLMLSMLETVEIA
;
A
#
# COMPACT_ATOMS: atom_id res chain seq x y z
N PRO A 1 -0.07 -14.03 -10.83
CA PRO A 1 -1.42 -13.58 -10.60
C PRO A 1 -2.35 -14.43 -11.43
N ALA A 2 -3.47 -14.86 -10.83
CA ALA A 2 -4.58 -15.35 -11.62
C ALA A 2 -4.98 -14.18 -12.50
N VAL A 3 -4.60 -14.28 -13.78
CA VAL A 3 -4.77 -13.16 -14.71
C VAL A 3 -6.18 -13.22 -15.21
N ASP A 4 -6.93 -12.30 -14.70
CA ASP A 4 -8.21 -12.02 -15.24
C ASP A 4 -8.07 -11.22 -16.48
N ASN A 5 -8.42 -11.83 -17.55
CA ASN A 5 -8.28 -11.32 -18.89
C ASN A 5 -6.82 -11.04 -19.26
N ALA A 6 -6.18 -12.04 -19.83
CA ALA A 6 -4.89 -11.90 -20.52
C ALA A 6 -4.90 -10.76 -21.57
N GLU A 7 -6.05 -10.23 -21.88
CA GLU A 7 -6.29 -9.13 -22.81
C GLU A 7 -5.87 -7.74 -22.27
N ASN A 8 -5.67 -7.57 -20.94
CA ASN A 8 -5.32 -6.28 -20.34
C ASN A 8 -3.87 -6.15 -19.89
N LEU A 9 -3.05 -7.17 -20.06
CA LEU A 9 -1.63 -7.17 -19.70
C LEU A 9 -0.77 -7.19 -20.95
N ASP A 10 -0.75 -6.05 -21.65
CA ASP A 10 0.08 -5.89 -22.83
C ASP A 10 1.53 -5.61 -22.42
N PHE A 11 2.29 -6.68 -22.12
CA PHE A 11 3.74 -6.61 -21.97
C PHE A 11 4.47 -6.56 -23.31
N GLU A 12 3.78 -6.62 -24.44
CA GLU A 12 4.41 -6.72 -25.75
C GLU A 12 5.32 -5.53 -26.03
N ASN A 13 4.90 -4.32 -25.68
CA ASN A 13 5.73 -3.13 -25.83
C ASN A 13 7.02 -3.21 -25.02
N LEU A 14 6.92 -3.56 -23.73
CA LEU A 14 8.09 -3.73 -22.86
C LEU A 14 9.00 -4.86 -23.36
N ILE A 15 8.43 -6.01 -23.71
CA ILE A 15 9.21 -7.14 -24.23
C ILE A 15 9.90 -6.81 -25.54
N SER A 16 9.21 -6.16 -26.48
CA SER A 16 9.80 -5.73 -27.75
C SER A 16 10.95 -4.73 -27.53
N TYR A 17 10.77 -3.80 -26.61
CA TYR A 17 11.81 -2.86 -26.22
C TYR A 17 13.03 -3.58 -25.60
N LEU A 18 12.82 -4.52 -24.67
CA LEU A 18 13.88 -5.30 -24.07
C LEU A 18 14.62 -6.15 -25.12
N GLN A 19 13.89 -6.82 -26.01
CA GLN A 19 14.49 -7.64 -27.10
C GLN A 19 15.38 -6.79 -28.01
N SER A 20 14.90 -5.61 -28.40
CA SER A 20 15.63 -4.70 -29.27
C SER A 20 16.91 -4.16 -28.65
N ASN A 21 16.93 -3.97 -27.33
CA ASN A 21 18.05 -3.36 -26.62
C ASN A 21 19.03 -4.38 -25.99
N THR A 22 18.63 -5.65 -25.87
CA THR A 22 19.50 -6.71 -25.31
C THR A 22 19.95 -7.72 -26.33
N GLY A 23 19.23 -7.90 -27.44
CA GLY A 23 19.42 -8.99 -28.40
C GLY A 23 18.90 -10.35 -27.88
N PHE A 24 18.39 -10.43 -26.64
CA PHE A 24 17.81 -11.66 -26.11
C PHE A 24 16.39 -11.87 -26.64
N LYS A 25 16.00 -13.14 -26.77
CA LYS A 25 14.61 -13.52 -27.06
C LYS A 25 13.87 -13.77 -25.75
N PHE A 26 12.85 -13.01 -25.48
CA PHE A 26 11.98 -13.20 -24.34
C PHE A 26 10.76 -14.03 -24.73
N LYS A 27 10.31 -14.91 -23.84
CA LYS A 27 9.05 -15.65 -23.96
C LYS A 27 8.18 -15.36 -22.76
N ILE A 28 6.99 -14.82 -22.99
CA ILE A 28 5.99 -14.65 -21.95
C ILE A 28 5.31 -15.98 -21.69
N LYS A 29 5.15 -16.33 -20.41
CA LYS A 29 4.36 -17.46 -19.96
C LYS A 29 3.33 -16.99 -18.95
N HIS A 30 2.07 -17.10 -19.31
CA HIS A 30 0.96 -16.84 -18.42
C HIS A 30 0.76 -18.02 -17.48
N CYS A 31 0.66 -17.73 -16.19
CA CYS A 31 0.41 -18.71 -15.15
C CYS A 31 -1.06 -18.64 -14.72
N LYS A 32 -1.69 -19.78 -14.49
CA LYS A 32 -3.09 -19.86 -14.05
C LYS A 32 -3.29 -19.41 -12.59
N ASP A 33 -2.22 -19.50 -11.79
CA ASP A 33 -2.22 -19.13 -10.37
C ASP A 33 -0.81 -18.75 -9.90
N TYR A 34 -0.70 -18.16 -8.71
CA TYR A 34 0.57 -17.76 -8.09
C TYR A 34 1.50 -18.97 -7.87
N ASN A 35 0.95 -20.12 -7.47
CA ASN A 35 1.72 -21.34 -7.26
C ASN A 35 2.42 -21.81 -8.52
N GLN A 36 1.79 -21.68 -9.67
CA GLN A 36 2.43 -22.04 -10.94
C GLN A 36 3.58 -21.08 -11.25
N ALA A 37 3.41 -19.78 -11.03
CA ALA A 37 4.48 -18.79 -11.23
C ALA A 37 5.68 -19.07 -10.33
N ILE A 38 5.44 -19.33 -9.04
CA ILE A 38 6.47 -19.69 -8.07
C ILE A 38 7.21 -20.96 -8.49
N ARG A 39 6.48 -22.04 -8.83
CA ARG A 39 7.11 -23.29 -9.28
C ARG A 39 7.95 -23.10 -10.54
N MET A 40 7.56 -22.23 -11.46
CA MET A 40 8.35 -21.96 -12.66
C MET A 40 9.66 -21.23 -12.36
N LEU A 41 9.65 -20.33 -11.39
CA LEU A 41 10.86 -19.68 -10.89
C LEU A 41 11.75 -20.71 -10.15
N GLN A 42 11.19 -21.48 -9.22
CA GLN A 42 11.92 -22.50 -8.45
C GLN A 42 12.56 -23.58 -9.33
N SER A 43 11.89 -23.97 -10.41
CA SER A 43 12.44 -24.95 -11.36
C SER A 43 13.42 -24.34 -12.38
N GLY A 44 13.62 -23.02 -12.39
CA GLY A 44 14.41 -22.32 -13.40
C GLY A 44 13.76 -22.26 -14.79
N SER A 45 12.49 -22.69 -14.90
CA SER A 45 11.74 -22.62 -16.17
C SER A 45 11.35 -21.18 -16.55
N ALA A 46 11.37 -20.27 -15.59
CA ALA A 46 11.32 -18.83 -15.76
C ALA A 46 12.50 -18.18 -15.03
N GLN A 47 13.12 -17.18 -15.64
CA GLN A 47 14.24 -16.43 -15.07
C GLN A 47 13.80 -15.10 -14.47
N ILE A 48 12.68 -14.58 -14.94
CA ILE A 48 12.06 -13.35 -14.49
C ILE A 48 10.62 -13.68 -14.16
N GLY A 49 10.13 -13.19 -13.04
CA GLY A 49 8.74 -13.35 -12.63
C GLY A 49 8.11 -12.02 -12.28
N TRP A 50 6.80 -11.95 -12.46
CA TRP A 50 6.00 -10.91 -11.89
C TRP A 50 5.07 -11.54 -10.87
N LEU A 51 5.28 -11.23 -9.59
CA LEU A 51 4.61 -11.85 -8.47
C LEU A 51 3.68 -10.84 -7.79
N GLY A 52 2.57 -11.31 -7.23
CA GLY A 52 1.81 -10.51 -6.29
C GLY A 52 2.64 -10.19 -5.04
N GLY A 53 2.36 -9.05 -4.37
CA GLY A 53 3.14 -8.63 -3.21
C GLY A 53 3.24 -9.70 -2.11
N GLY A 54 2.14 -10.44 -1.83
CA GLY A 54 2.14 -11.53 -0.85
C GLY A 54 2.99 -12.71 -1.26
N SER A 55 2.82 -13.19 -2.50
CA SER A 55 3.62 -14.30 -3.03
C SER A 55 5.10 -13.93 -3.17
N ALA A 56 5.41 -12.69 -3.54
CA ALA A 56 6.78 -12.19 -3.56
C ALA A 56 7.38 -12.15 -2.16
N ASN A 57 6.66 -11.63 -1.18
CA ASN A 57 7.12 -11.57 0.20
C ASN A 57 7.40 -12.96 0.79
N GLN A 58 6.56 -13.95 0.51
CA GLN A 58 6.82 -15.32 0.95
C GLN A 58 8.12 -15.88 0.36
N GLU A 59 8.32 -15.71 -0.96
CA GLU A 59 9.55 -16.18 -1.62
C GLU A 59 10.78 -15.40 -1.18
N LEU A 60 10.68 -14.07 -1.00
CA LEU A 60 11.79 -13.21 -0.57
C LEU A 60 12.20 -13.47 0.90
N GLN A 61 11.25 -13.80 1.77
CA GLN A 61 11.49 -14.11 3.18
C GLN A 61 11.89 -15.57 3.42
N ALA A 62 11.77 -16.44 2.42
CA ALA A 62 12.23 -17.82 2.53
C ALA A 62 13.72 -17.87 2.86
N GLN A 63 14.11 -18.77 3.77
CA GLN A 63 15.49 -18.90 4.28
C GLN A 63 16.53 -19.13 3.16
N ASN A 64 16.07 -19.69 2.02
CA ASN A 64 16.86 -19.88 0.79
C ASN A 64 16.16 -19.25 -0.41
N SER A 65 15.78 -17.98 -0.30
CA SER A 65 15.12 -17.29 -1.40
C SER A 65 15.90 -17.42 -2.70
N LEU A 66 15.22 -17.94 -3.72
CA LEU A 66 15.79 -18.10 -5.07
C LEU A 66 15.61 -16.84 -5.92
N VAL A 67 14.83 -15.88 -5.44
CA VAL A 67 14.49 -14.67 -6.18
C VAL A 67 14.96 -13.41 -5.47
N GLU A 68 15.08 -12.33 -6.22
CA GLU A 68 15.29 -10.98 -5.73
C GLU A 68 14.44 -10.00 -6.53
N GLU A 69 13.83 -9.03 -5.88
CA GLU A 69 13.07 -8.00 -6.56
C GLU A 69 13.98 -6.94 -7.19
N PHE A 70 13.55 -6.37 -8.32
CA PHE A 70 14.35 -5.37 -9.02
C PHE A 70 13.56 -4.18 -9.55
N ALA A 71 12.25 -4.29 -9.69
CA ALA A 71 11.41 -3.20 -10.13
C ALA A 71 9.98 -3.34 -9.62
N VAL A 72 9.33 -2.21 -9.34
CA VAL A 72 7.92 -2.13 -8.96
C VAL A 72 7.22 -1.11 -9.86
N GLY A 73 6.03 -1.44 -10.34
CA GLY A 73 5.27 -0.57 -11.22
C GLY A 73 4.52 0.52 -10.46
N VAL A 74 4.62 1.75 -10.94
CA VAL A 74 3.80 2.89 -10.47
C VAL A 74 2.54 2.96 -11.32
N PRO A 75 1.33 2.75 -10.75
CA PRO A 75 0.09 2.80 -11.50
C PRO A 75 -0.11 4.15 -12.18
N LYS A 76 -0.76 4.17 -13.35
CA LYS A 76 -1.05 5.39 -14.10
C LYS A 76 -1.85 6.37 -13.23
N GLY A 77 -1.43 7.64 -13.23
CA GLY A 77 -2.06 8.67 -12.40
C GLY A 77 -1.62 8.68 -10.92
N LYS A 78 -0.76 7.75 -10.51
CA LYS A 78 -0.14 7.75 -9.17
C LYS A 78 1.31 8.24 -9.26
N SER A 79 1.81 8.77 -8.14
CA SER A 79 3.22 9.18 -8.00
C SER A 79 4.10 8.08 -7.40
N VAL A 80 3.50 7.15 -6.65
CA VAL A 80 4.18 6.09 -5.89
C VAL A 80 3.58 4.72 -6.19
N PRO A 81 4.37 3.63 -6.07
CA PRO A 81 3.95 2.28 -6.40
C PRO A 81 3.18 1.60 -5.25
N PHE A 82 2.25 2.32 -4.63
CA PHE A 82 1.46 1.79 -3.52
C PHE A 82 -0.02 1.74 -3.87
N TYR A 83 -0.70 0.74 -3.30
CA TYR A 83 -2.14 0.57 -3.38
C TYR A 83 -2.68 0.11 -2.02
N ARG A 84 -3.98 -0.13 -1.90
CA ARG A 84 -4.62 -0.57 -0.67
C ARG A 84 -5.56 -1.74 -0.91
N SER A 85 -5.77 -2.55 0.10
CA SER A 85 -6.94 -3.40 0.21
C SER A 85 -8.12 -2.54 0.69
N GLN A 86 -9.26 -2.66 0.01
CA GLN A 86 -10.47 -1.92 0.33
C GLN A 86 -11.62 -2.90 0.52
N PHE A 87 -12.25 -2.89 1.69
CA PHE A 87 -13.48 -3.64 1.89
C PHE A 87 -14.64 -2.84 1.33
N ILE A 88 -15.29 -3.42 0.33
CA ILE A 88 -16.43 -2.81 -0.35
C ILE A 88 -17.72 -3.55 -0.04
N VAL A 89 -18.81 -2.79 0.01
CA VAL A 89 -20.18 -3.26 0.16
C VAL A 89 -21.08 -2.52 -0.84
N ARG A 90 -22.29 -3.01 -1.09
CA ARG A 90 -23.28 -2.21 -1.83
C ARG A 90 -23.59 -0.91 -1.08
N SER A 91 -23.85 0.16 -1.81
CA SER A 91 -24.21 1.46 -1.21
C SER A 91 -25.42 1.38 -0.28
N SER A 92 -26.37 0.48 -0.57
CA SER A 92 -27.57 0.23 0.24
C SER A 92 -27.36 -0.71 1.42
N SER A 93 -26.14 -1.24 1.61
CA SER A 93 -25.83 -2.19 2.69
C SER A 93 -25.89 -1.51 4.05
N GLU A 94 -26.35 -2.26 5.07
CA GLU A 94 -26.33 -1.83 6.48
C GLU A 94 -24.94 -1.96 7.12
N ILE A 95 -24.01 -2.70 6.51
CA ILE A 95 -22.61 -2.88 6.97
C ILE A 95 -21.89 -1.54 6.90
N GLN A 96 -21.44 -0.99 8.03
CA GLN A 96 -20.80 0.33 8.11
C GLN A 96 -19.31 0.25 8.41
N ILE A 97 -18.90 -0.73 9.19
CA ILE A 97 -17.54 -0.92 9.71
C ILE A 97 -17.11 -2.38 9.55
N LEU A 98 -15.84 -2.65 9.80
CA LEU A 98 -15.27 -3.99 9.58
C LEU A 98 -15.87 -5.05 10.52
N GLU A 99 -16.25 -4.69 11.74
CA GLU A 99 -16.88 -5.56 12.71
C GLU A 99 -18.24 -6.09 12.26
N ASP A 100 -18.97 -5.33 11.42
CA ASP A 100 -20.28 -5.72 10.90
C ASP A 100 -20.21 -6.86 9.86
N VAL A 101 -18.99 -7.22 9.41
CA VAL A 101 -18.76 -8.28 8.43
C VAL A 101 -19.00 -9.68 9.02
N ARG A 102 -19.04 -9.80 10.35
CA ARG A 102 -19.33 -11.07 11.02
C ARG A 102 -20.71 -11.60 10.60
N ASN A 103 -20.76 -12.92 10.32
CA ASN A 103 -21.96 -13.61 9.86
C ASN A 103 -22.55 -13.06 8.52
N LYS A 104 -21.72 -12.43 7.69
CA LYS A 104 -22.09 -11.98 6.35
C LYS A 104 -21.51 -12.89 5.27
N ASP A 105 -22.06 -12.80 4.06
CA ASP A 105 -21.51 -13.46 2.87
C ASP A 105 -20.32 -12.67 2.36
N ILE A 106 -19.13 -13.29 2.34
CA ILE A 106 -17.88 -12.62 1.92
C ILE A 106 -17.30 -13.28 0.66
N ALA A 107 -16.84 -12.46 -0.29
CA ALA A 107 -15.98 -12.93 -1.37
C ALA A 107 -14.53 -12.71 -1.02
N LEU A 108 -13.69 -13.73 -1.14
CA LEU A 108 -12.26 -13.69 -0.87
C LEU A 108 -11.47 -14.13 -2.10
N GLY A 109 -10.36 -13.45 -2.35
CA GLY A 109 -9.41 -13.81 -3.41
C GLY A 109 -8.66 -15.11 -3.15
N ASP A 110 -7.67 -15.38 -4.01
CA ASP A 110 -6.71 -16.46 -3.84
C ASP A 110 -5.92 -16.29 -2.52
N LEU A 111 -5.52 -17.41 -1.90
CA LEU A 111 -4.76 -17.43 -0.63
C LEU A 111 -3.46 -16.63 -0.67
N TYR A 112 -2.87 -16.48 -1.85
CA TYR A 112 -1.64 -15.71 -2.08
C TYR A 112 -1.91 -14.27 -2.56
N SER A 113 -3.18 -13.87 -2.60
CA SER A 113 -3.55 -12.51 -2.94
C SER A 113 -3.31 -11.58 -1.76
N THR A 114 -2.43 -10.60 -1.92
CA THR A 114 -2.11 -9.63 -0.87
C THR A 114 -3.35 -8.85 -0.43
N SER A 115 -4.03 -8.19 -1.36
CA SER A 115 -5.18 -7.32 -1.06
C SER A 115 -6.52 -8.06 -1.03
N GLY A 116 -6.59 -9.27 -1.61
CA GLY A 116 -7.82 -10.08 -1.62
C GLY A 116 -7.89 -11.09 -0.49
N TYR A 117 -6.78 -11.37 0.22
CA TYR A 117 -6.75 -12.37 1.27
C TYR A 117 -5.78 -12.07 2.43
N GLU A 118 -4.47 -11.89 2.20
CA GLU A 118 -3.48 -11.81 3.28
C GLU A 118 -3.65 -10.58 4.19
N ILE A 119 -3.81 -9.41 3.60
CA ILE A 119 -4.06 -8.18 4.38
C ILE A 119 -5.45 -8.21 5.01
N PRO A 120 -6.53 -8.53 4.29
CA PRO A 120 -7.85 -8.76 4.87
C PRO A 120 -7.85 -9.71 6.06
N LYS A 121 -7.11 -10.81 5.97
CA LYS A 121 -6.97 -11.77 7.09
C LYS A 121 -6.43 -11.08 8.35
N LYS A 122 -5.36 -10.31 8.23
CA LYS A 122 -4.76 -9.59 9.36
C LYS A 122 -5.73 -8.58 9.96
N GLU A 123 -6.36 -7.76 9.13
CA GLU A 123 -7.27 -6.71 9.56
C GLU A 123 -8.57 -7.25 10.19
N LEU A 124 -9.10 -8.36 9.68
CA LEU A 124 -10.25 -9.03 10.28
C LEU A 124 -9.91 -9.67 11.62
N ILE A 125 -8.70 -10.24 11.77
CA ILE A 125 -8.24 -10.78 13.06
C ILE A 125 -8.14 -9.67 14.11
N GLU A 126 -7.71 -8.47 13.76
CA GLU A 126 -7.62 -7.31 14.68
C GLU A 126 -8.99 -6.93 15.28
N VAL A 127 -10.07 -7.14 14.54
CA VAL A 127 -11.44 -6.94 15.01
C VAL A 127 -12.11 -8.25 15.50
N GLY A 128 -11.31 -9.28 15.75
CA GLY A 128 -11.75 -10.56 16.33
C GLY A 128 -12.51 -11.46 15.35
N ILE A 129 -12.35 -11.28 14.04
CA ILE A 129 -12.96 -12.12 12.99
C ILE A 129 -11.86 -12.96 12.35
N ASP A 130 -11.88 -14.26 12.58
CA ASP A 130 -10.92 -15.18 11.97
C ASP A 130 -11.45 -15.68 10.63
N ILE A 131 -10.75 -15.34 9.55
CA ILE A 131 -11.09 -15.71 8.17
C ILE A 131 -10.92 -17.22 7.90
N GLU A 132 -10.13 -17.93 8.73
CA GLU A 132 -9.92 -19.38 8.64
C GLU A 132 -10.99 -20.15 9.41
N ASN A 133 -11.74 -19.48 10.27
CA ASN A 133 -12.89 -20.06 10.96
C ASN A 133 -14.14 -19.83 10.11
N GLU A 134 -14.62 -20.88 9.47
CA GLU A 134 -15.82 -20.84 8.61
C GLU A 134 -17.07 -20.32 9.33
N ASN A 135 -17.16 -20.49 10.66
CA ASN A 135 -18.27 -19.96 11.44
C ASN A 135 -18.23 -18.43 11.64
N SER A 136 -17.17 -17.76 11.22
CA SER A 136 -17.09 -16.30 11.27
C SER A 136 -18.00 -15.61 10.25
N PHE A 137 -18.39 -16.33 9.18
CA PHE A 137 -19.16 -15.82 8.04
C PHE A 137 -20.41 -16.67 7.79
N ALA A 138 -21.42 -16.08 7.14
CA ALA A 138 -22.55 -16.83 6.66
C ALA A 138 -22.14 -17.76 5.51
N SER A 139 -21.33 -17.24 4.58
CA SER A 139 -20.64 -18.04 3.57
C SER A 139 -19.35 -17.36 3.11
N ILE A 140 -18.42 -18.16 2.58
CA ILE A 140 -17.19 -17.69 1.95
C ILE A 140 -17.17 -18.12 0.50
N LYS A 141 -17.22 -17.16 -0.41
CA LYS A 141 -17.09 -17.39 -1.85
C LYS A 141 -15.66 -17.10 -2.30
N ARG A 142 -14.97 -18.09 -2.86
CA ARG A 142 -13.66 -17.88 -3.48
C ARG A 142 -13.83 -17.36 -4.89
N VAL A 143 -13.13 -16.25 -5.18
CA VAL A 143 -13.11 -15.60 -6.49
C VAL A 143 -11.71 -15.63 -7.07
N THR A 144 -11.62 -15.64 -8.39
CA THR A 144 -10.33 -15.71 -9.07
C THR A 144 -9.68 -14.34 -9.18
N ASN A 145 -10.45 -13.26 -9.06
CA ASN A 145 -10.00 -11.91 -9.35
C ASN A 145 -10.80 -10.82 -8.63
N HIS A 146 -10.21 -9.61 -8.57
CA HIS A 146 -10.85 -8.46 -7.94
C HIS A 146 -12.08 -7.96 -8.72
N ASP A 147 -12.05 -8.01 -10.05
CA ASP A 147 -13.17 -7.59 -10.88
C ASP A 147 -14.39 -8.45 -10.59
N GLN A 148 -14.21 -9.78 -10.50
CA GLN A 148 -15.27 -10.71 -10.10
C GLN A 148 -15.79 -10.37 -8.70
N ALA A 149 -14.91 -10.16 -7.72
CA ALA A 149 -15.31 -9.80 -6.35
C ALA A 149 -16.19 -8.53 -6.33
N ILE A 150 -15.82 -7.51 -7.09
CA ILE A 150 -16.57 -6.26 -7.20
C ILE A 150 -17.96 -6.51 -7.78
N ILE A 151 -18.05 -7.28 -8.87
CA ILE A 151 -19.33 -7.62 -9.53
C ILE A 151 -20.22 -8.45 -8.61
N GLU A 152 -19.67 -9.39 -7.85
CA GLU A 152 -20.43 -10.20 -6.88
C GLU A 152 -21.05 -9.33 -5.78
N VAL A 153 -20.35 -8.31 -5.30
CA VAL A 153 -20.90 -7.34 -4.34
C VAL A 153 -22.04 -6.54 -4.98
N ILE A 154 -21.84 -6.00 -6.18
CA ILE A 154 -22.85 -5.20 -6.88
C ILE A 154 -24.13 -6.01 -7.14
N ASN A 155 -23.98 -7.24 -7.62
CA ASN A 155 -25.08 -8.15 -7.89
C ASN A 155 -25.78 -8.68 -6.63
N GLY A 156 -25.16 -8.49 -5.45
CA GLY A 156 -25.71 -8.94 -4.19
C GLY A 156 -25.60 -10.43 -3.92
N THR A 157 -24.72 -11.11 -4.62
CA THR A 157 -24.41 -12.53 -4.38
C THR A 157 -23.48 -12.72 -3.19
N VAL A 158 -22.80 -11.66 -2.76
CA VAL A 158 -22.11 -11.53 -1.48
C VAL A 158 -22.38 -10.14 -0.88
N ASP A 159 -22.20 -10.01 0.43
CA ASP A 159 -22.43 -8.76 1.14
C ASP A 159 -21.19 -7.84 1.11
N VAL A 160 -20.01 -8.43 1.16
CA VAL A 160 -18.73 -7.72 1.30
C VAL A 160 -17.62 -8.42 0.55
N ALA A 161 -16.67 -7.65 0.05
CA ALA A 161 -15.42 -8.18 -0.52
C ALA A 161 -14.25 -7.23 -0.28
N PRO A 162 -13.06 -7.75 0.11
CA PRO A 162 -11.81 -7.02 0.02
C PRO A 162 -11.28 -7.03 -1.42
N VAL A 163 -10.97 -5.86 -1.95
CA VAL A 163 -10.50 -5.68 -3.32
C VAL A 163 -9.29 -4.75 -3.40
N SER A 164 -8.54 -4.84 -4.48
CA SER A 164 -7.45 -3.90 -4.77
C SER A 164 -8.02 -2.54 -5.15
N SER A 165 -7.51 -1.46 -4.55
CA SER A 165 -7.90 -0.10 -4.89
C SER A 165 -7.62 0.23 -6.36
N VAL A 166 -6.56 -0.34 -6.95
CA VAL A 166 -6.22 -0.17 -8.37
C VAL A 166 -7.29 -0.76 -9.26
N ASN A 167 -7.72 -2.01 -9.00
CA ASN A 167 -8.77 -2.65 -9.79
C ASN A 167 -10.10 -1.92 -9.66
N LEU A 168 -10.44 -1.47 -8.44
CA LEU A 168 -11.66 -0.71 -8.22
C LEU A 168 -11.65 0.61 -9.00
N GLU A 169 -10.55 1.37 -8.92
CA GLU A 169 -10.38 2.62 -9.67
C GLU A 169 -10.50 2.38 -11.18
N LEU A 170 -9.83 1.35 -11.71
CA LEU A 170 -9.89 1.01 -13.14
C LEU A 170 -11.31 0.65 -13.62
N MET A 171 -12.07 -0.11 -12.84
CA MET A 171 -13.44 -0.44 -13.18
C MET A 171 -14.34 0.80 -13.18
N ILE A 172 -14.09 1.76 -12.29
CA ILE A 172 -14.80 3.05 -12.25
C ILE A 172 -14.42 3.91 -13.47
N GLU A 173 -13.11 4.08 -13.72
CA GLU A 173 -12.60 4.89 -14.84
C GLU A 173 -13.03 4.35 -16.21
N SER A 174 -13.02 3.03 -16.36
CA SER A 174 -13.53 2.35 -17.57
C SER A 174 -15.03 2.32 -17.67
N LYS A 175 -15.77 2.90 -16.71
CA LYS A 175 -17.23 2.92 -16.62
C LYS A 175 -17.88 1.53 -16.61
N LYS A 176 -17.15 0.50 -16.20
CA LYS A 176 -17.72 -0.85 -15.99
C LYS A 176 -18.64 -0.90 -14.78
N ILE A 177 -18.40 -0.03 -13.79
CA ILE A 177 -19.22 0.14 -12.59
C ILE A 177 -19.42 1.62 -12.28
N ASN A 178 -20.45 1.92 -11.46
CA ASN A 178 -20.71 3.27 -10.97
C ASN A 178 -20.34 3.37 -9.49
N THR A 179 -19.64 4.43 -9.10
CA THR A 179 -19.28 4.72 -7.70
C THR A 179 -20.49 4.77 -6.77
N LYS A 180 -21.69 5.06 -7.28
CA LYS A 180 -22.93 5.09 -6.51
C LYS A 180 -23.45 3.70 -6.11
N GLU A 181 -22.95 2.64 -6.72
CA GLU A 181 -23.39 1.27 -6.47
C GLU A 181 -22.70 0.64 -5.27
N ILE A 182 -21.53 1.16 -4.90
CA ILE A 182 -20.67 0.63 -3.85
C ILE A 182 -20.29 1.68 -2.82
N ARG A 183 -19.87 1.19 -1.67
CA ARG A 183 -19.30 1.99 -0.59
C ARG A 183 -18.09 1.24 0.00
N ILE A 184 -17.01 1.97 0.27
CA ILE A 184 -15.84 1.47 0.97
C ILE A 184 -16.09 1.64 2.47
N ILE A 185 -16.01 0.56 3.23
CA ILE A 185 -16.20 0.55 4.70
C ILE A 185 -14.88 0.52 5.46
N HIS A 186 -13.81 0.06 4.83
CA HIS A 186 -12.49 -0.02 5.43
C HIS A 186 -11.40 0.02 4.35
N GLN A 187 -10.23 0.57 4.72
CA GLN A 187 -9.05 0.61 3.85
C GLN A 187 -7.80 0.25 4.66
N SER A 188 -7.01 -0.66 4.12
CA SER A 188 -5.73 -1.02 4.71
C SER A 188 -4.70 0.13 4.68
N PRO A 189 -3.61 0.03 5.45
CA PRO A 189 -2.37 0.73 5.15
C PRO A 189 -1.91 0.49 3.71
N ASN A 190 -0.95 1.30 3.25
CA ASN A 190 -0.40 1.16 1.92
C ASN A 190 0.33 -0.18 1.74
N ILE A 191 0.10 -0.80 0.61
CA ILE A 191 0.69 -2.07 0.18
C ILE A 191 1.61 -1.75 -1.00
N SER A 192 2.83 -2.26 -0.99
CA SER A 192 3.74 -2.15 -2.14
C SER A 192 3.15 -2.86 -3.36
N GLY A 193 3.34 -2.29 -4.54
CA GLY A 193 2.92 -2.88 -5.79
C GLY A 193 3.57 -4.26 -6.03
N ALA A 194 3.02 -4.99 -6.98
CA ALA A 194 3.53 -6.29 -7.39
C ALA A 194 4.91 -6.16 -8.04
N PRO A 195 5.98 -6.77 -7.46
CA PRO A 195 7.32 -6.60 -7.98
C PRO A 195 7.62 -7.51 -9.18
N LEU A 196 8.51 -7.03 -10.03
CA LEU A 196 9.29 -7.88 -10.92
C LEU A 196 10.47 -8.45 -10.16
N VAL A 197 10.69 -9.74 -10.29
CA VAL A 197 11.76 -10.49 -9.62
C VAL A 197 12.66 -11.21 -10.61
N PHE A 198 13.96 -11.28 -10.30
CA PHE A 198 14.92 -12.17 -10.97
C PHE A 198 15.14 -13.44 -10.17
N LEU A 199 15.54 -14.51 -10.85
CA LEU A 199 16.27 -15.59 -10.18
C LEU A 199 17.64 -15.06 -9.72
N ARG A 200 18.01 -15.34 -8.46
CA ARG A 200 19.31 -14.89 -7.89
C ARG A 200 20.52 -15.39 -8.64
N ASN A 201 20.42 -16.59 -9.22
CA ASN A 201 21.51 -17.21 -9.99
C ASN A 201 21.62 -16.72 -11.44
N LEU A 202 20.77 -15.79 -11.87
CA LEU A 202 20.90 -15.15 -13.18
C LEU A 202 22.19 -14.30 -13.19
N ASP A 203 22.88 -14.30 -14.34
CA ASP A 203 24.12 -13.54 -14.52
C ASP A 203 23.96 -12.07 -14.09
N PRO A 204 24.85 -11.54 -13.23
CA PRO A 204 24.74 -10.18 -12.70
C PRO A 204 24.72 -9.11 -13.79
N MET A 205 25.47 -9.27 -14.89
CA MET A 205 25.50 -8.30 -15.99
C MET A 205 24.15 -8.30 -16.74
N ILE A 206 23.53 -9.48 -16.89
CA ILE A 206 22.20 -9.58 -17.49
C ILE A 206 21.16 -8.93 -16.58
N LYS A 207 21.22 -9.18 -15.28
CA LYS A 207 20.31 -8.55 -14.30
C LYS A 207 20.39 -7.03 -14.35
N GLU A 208 21.60 -6.49 -14.24
CA GLU A 208 21.81 -5.04 -14.27
C GLU A 208 21.33 -4.41 -15.58
N ARG A 209 21.63 -5.05 -16.71
CA ARG A 209 21.19 -4.59 -18.02
C ARG A 209 19.67 -4.56 -18.15
N ILE A 210 18.98 -5.63 -17.73
CA ILE A 210 17.52 -5.72 -17.81
C ILE A 210 16.88 -4.73 -16.81
N LYS A 211 17.38 -4.64 -15.57
CA LYS A 211 16.92 -3.68 -14.56
C LYS A 211 16.98 -2.26 -15.10
N SER A 212 18.13 -1.84 -15.60
CA SER A 212 18.32 -0.49 -16.17
C SER A 212 17.32 -0.21 -17.29
N LEU A 213 17.13 -1.14 -18.22
CA LEU A 213 16.17 -0.98 -19.31
C LEU A 213 14.73 -0.94 -18.83
N VAL A 214 14.33 -1.75 -17.85
CA VAL A 214 12.97 -1.75 -17.31
C VAL A 214 12.66 -0.43 -16.60
N LEU A 215 13.59 0.08 -15.80
CA LEU A 215 13.42 1.35 -15.09
C LEU A 215 13.31 2.54 -16.04
N ASP A 216 14.00 2.48 -17.20
CA ASP A 216 14.02 3.56 -18.21
C ASP A 216 12.97 3.37 -19.32
N ALA A 217 12.29 2.24 -19.39
CA ALA A 217 11.38 1.86 -20.48
C ALA A 217 10.29 2.88 -20.75
N HIS A 218 9.77 3.54 -19.71
CA HIS A 218 8.70 4.55 -19.82
C HIS A 218 9.06 5.77 -20.66
N ASN A 219 10.34 6.02 -20.92
CA ASN A 219 10.82 7.10 -21.79
C ASN A 219 10.71 6.72 -23.28
N TYR A 220 10.50 5.45 -23.61
CA TYR A 220 10.54 4.94 -24.98
C TYR A 220 9.27 4.20 -25.40
N VAL A 221 8.59 3.54 -24.46
CA VAL A 221 7.39 2.76 -24.73
C VAL A 221 6.37 2.93 -23.63
N GLU A 222 5.10 2.69 -23.94
CA GLU A 222 4.08 2.53 -22.91
C GLU A 222 4.35 1.26 -22.11
N VAL A 223 4.35 1.40 -20.81
CA VAL A 223 4.59 0.28 -19.88
C VAL A 223 3.30 -0.14 -19.21
N SER A 224 3.12 -1.42 -19.05
CA SER A 224 1.95 -2.02 -18.41
C SER A 224 2.37 -2.95 -17.28
N GLY A 225 1.46 -3.20 -16.38
CA GLY A 225 1.68 -4.06 -15.23
C GLY A 225 0.38 -4.50 -14.58
N TYR A 226 0.49 -5.06 -13.38
CA TYR A 226 -0.68 -5.50 -12.61
C TYR A 226 -1.65 -4.35 -12.39
N GLY A 227 -2.86 -4.51 -12.88
CA GLY A 227 -3.88 -3.47 -12.81
C GLY A 227 -3.89 -2.51 -14.02
N GLY A 228 -3.19 -2.81 -15.12
CA GLY A 228 -3.26 -2.04 -16.36
C GLY A 228 -2.01 -1.18 -16.63
N ASN A 229 -2.23 0.00 -17.23
CA ASN A 229 -1.12 0.87 -17.61
C ASN A 229 -0.40 1.48 -16.41
N LEU A 230 0.92 1.51 -16.50
CA LEU A 230 1.81 2.12 -15.51
C LEU A 230 2.30 3.48 -16.00
N THR A 231 2.69 4.34 -15.08
CA THR A 231 3.45 5.55 -15.39
C THR A 231 4.91 5.20 -15.67
N ARG A 232 5.50 4.36 -14.81
CA ARG A 232 6.89 3.90 -14.90
C ARG A 232 7.13 2.70 -13.99
N TYR A 233 8.27 2.07 -14.14
CA TYR A 233 8.85 1.20 -13.10
C TYR A 233 9.85 1.98 -12.26
N VAL A 234 9.96 1.66 -10.98
CA VAL A 234 10.91 2.24 -10.01
C VAL A 234 11.68 1.14 -9.29
N ASP A 235 12.83 1.50 -8.75
CA ASP A 235 13.59 0.59 -7.88
C ASP A 235 12.81 0.34 -6.59
N PRO A 236 12.72 -0.90 -6.10
CA PRO A 236 12.05 -1.21 -4.84
C PRO A 236 12.61 -0.45 -3.63
N VAL A 237 13.92 -0.19 -3.59
CA VAL A 237 14.58 0.58 -2.51
C VAL A 237 14.13 2.04 -2.54
N ASP A 238 14.13 2.65 -3.73
CA ASP A 238 13.69 4.04 -3.91
C ASP A 238 12.20 4.20 -3.59
N SER A 239 11.39 3.18 -3.91
CA SER A 239 9.97 3.17 -3.59
C SER A 239 9.69 3.25 -2.08
N HIS A 240 10.48 2.54 -1.28
CA HIS A 240 10.37 2.60 0.19
C HIS A 240 10.76 3.98 0.74
N GLN A 241 11.77 4.60 0.16
CA GLN A 241 12.25 5.92 0.55
C GLN A 241 11.23 7.01 0.18
N GLU A 242 10.68 7.00 -1.03
CA GLU A 242 9.59 7.88 -1.47
C GLU A 242 8.34 7.72 -0.58
N TYR A 243 8.03 6.49 -0.13
CA TYR A 243 6.92 6.23 0.79
C TYR A 243 7.14 6.91 2.14
N ILE A 244 8.31 6.71 2.76
CA ILE A 244 8.65 7.34 4.05
C ILE A 244 8.58 8.86 3.91
N GLU A 245 9.13 9.44 2.85
CA GLU A 245 9.07 10.87 2.61
C GLU A 245 7.65 11.38 2.36
N SER A 246 6.82 10.62 1.63
CA SER A 246 5.42 11.00 1.39
C SER A 246 4.57 10.94 2.66
N TYR A 247 4.89 10.02 3.57
CA TYR A 247 4.22 9.88 4.87
C TYR A 247 4.68 10.93 5.88
N LEU A 248 5.95 11.32 5.81
CA LEU A 248 6.53 12.37 6.66
C LEU A 248 6.27 13.80 6.16
N LYS A 249 5.87 13.96 4.88
CA LYS A 249 5.42 15.26 4.39
C LYS A 249 4.07 15.60 5.05
N PRO A 250 4.02 16.61 5.93
CA PRO A 250 2.75 17.04 6.50
C PRO A 250 1.83 17.39 5.33
N GLN A 251 0.68 16.73 5.25
CA GLN A 251 -0.36 17.11 4.28
C GLN A 251 -1.05 18.39 4.74
N TRP A 252 -0.30 19.47 4.73
CA TRP A 252 -0.78 20.79 5.12
C TRP A 252 -1.59 21.35 3.96
N GLY A 253 -2.86 21.00 3.92
CA GLY A 253 -3.81 21.67 3.04
C GLY A 253 -4.04 23.11 3.50
N TRP A 254 -4.55 23.96 2.62
CA TRP A 254 -4.91 25.36 2.93
C TRP A 254 -5.81 25.48 4.18
N ARG A 255 -6.61 24.44 4.51
CA ARG A 255 -7.42 24.37 5.73
C ARG A 255 -6.58 24.28 7.00
N SER A 256 -5.49 23.52 6.98
CA SER A 256 -4.55 23.43 8.10
C SER A 256 -3.83 24.75 8.30
N LEU A 257 -3.46 25.42 7.20
CA LEU A 257 -2.86 26.76 7.24
C LEU A 257 -3.82 27.77 7.85
N LEU A 258 -5.10 27.77 7.45
CA LEU A 258 -6.13 28.63 8.05
C LEU A 258 -6.33 28.32 9.54
N GLY A 259 -6.30 27.07 9.96
CA GLY A 259 -6.37 26.67 11.37
C GLY A 259 -5.22 27.24 12.19
N ILE A 260 -3.99 27.17 11.65
CA ILE A 260 -2.80 27.75 12.29
C ILE A 260 -2.91 29.27 12.37
N ILE A 261 -3.33 29.94 11.30
CA ILE A 261 -3.54 31.40 11.30
C ILE A 261 -4.60 31.79 12.32
N ALA A 262 -5.73 31.07 12.35
CA ALA A 262 -6.80 31.32 13.34
C ALA A 262 -6.30 31.13 14.78
N PHE A 263 -5.52 30.09 15.04
CA PHE A 263 -4.90 29.85 16.35
C PHE A 263 -4.00 31.04 16.79
N PHE A 264 -3.14 31.50 15.89
CA PHE A 264 -2.27 32.65 16.19
C PHE A 264 -3.09 33.95 16.39
N ILE A 265 -4.15 34.18 15.62
CA ILE A 265 -5.04 35.33 15.81
C ILE A 265 -5.71 35.27 17.20
N ILE A 266 -6.26 34.10 17.57
CA ILE A 266 -6.86 33.93 18.89
C ILE A 266 -5.83 34.15 19.99
N TYR A 267 -4.62 33.59 19.84
CA TYR A 267 -3.54 33.77 20.79
C TYR A 267 -3.16 35.24 20.96
N ILE A 268 -3.06 35.99 19.87
CA ILE A 268 -2.77 37.44 19.90
C ILE A 268 -3.91 38.22 20.60
N LEU A 269 -5.16 37.91 20.28
CA LEU A 269 -6.30 38.56 20.91
C LEU A 269 -6.35 38.31 22.43
N VAL A 270 -6.10 37.09 22.87
CA VAL A 270 -6.00 36.74 24.28
C VAL A 270 -4.82 37.44 24.96
N ALA A 271 -3.68 37.53 24.28
CA ALA A 271 -2.52 38.24 24.82
C ALA A 271 -2.77 39.75 24.98
N ILE A 272 -3.53 40.36 24.06
CA ILE A 272 -3.95 41.77 24.16
C ILE A 272 -4.93 41.95 25.31
N ASP A 273 -5.92 41.06 25.46
CA ASP A 273 -6.92 41.10 26.53
C ASP A 273 -6.30 40.93 27.92
N LEU A 274 -5.26 40.15 28.02
CA LEU A 274 -4.48 39.92 29.25
C LEU A 274 -3.38 40.97 29.48
N GLU A 275 -3.33 42.04 28.68
CA GLU A 275 -2.32 43.11 28.74
C GLU A 275 -0.85 42.58 28.71
N VAL A 276 -0.63 41.46 28.02
CA VAL A 276 0.70 40.85 27.88
C VAL A 276 1.56 41.66 26.91
N ASP A 277 2.69 42.14 27.38
CA ASP A 277 3.68 42.81 26.53
C ASP A 277 4.34 41.77 25.58
N ILE A 278 3.82 41.69 24.34
CA ILE A 278 4.27 40.76 23.32
C ILE A 278 5.74 40.97 22.99
N SER A 279 6.28 42.18 23.08
CA SER A 279 7.67 42.48 22.81
C SER A 279 8.59 41.89 23.88
N GLN A 280 8.19 41.97 25.16
CA GLN A 280 8.90 41.32 26.26
C GLN A 280 8.80 39.78 26.17
N LEU A 281 7.62 39.27 25.79
CA LEU A 281 7.42 37.83 25.62
C LEU A 281 8.35 37.26 24.54
N LEU A 282 8.44 37.92 23.39
CA LEU A 282 9.33 37.46 22.27
C LEU A 282 10.81 37.57 22.66
N THR A 283 11.20 38.65 23.34
CA THR A 283 12.61 38.86 23.73
C THR A 283 13.04 37.91 24.85
N ASN A 284 12.22 37.70 25.84
CA ASN A 284 12.51 36.82 26.96
C ASN A 284 12.34 35.35 26.64
N SER A 285 11.37 34.99 25.76
CA SER A 285 11.19 33.59 25.33
C SER A 285 12.42 33.03 24.63
N TYR A 286 13.12 33.83 23.84
CA TYR A 286 14.39 33.39 23.23
C TYR A 286 15.46 33.07 24.29
N LEU A 287 15.59 33.88 25.32
CA LEU A 287 16.54 33.66 26.41
C LEU A 287 16.15 32.42 27.24
N TYR A 288 14.88 32.27 27.59
CA TYR A 288 14.37 31.12 28.32
C TYR A 288 14.48 29.83 27.49
N MET A 289 14.15 29.87 26.21
CA MET A 289 14.26 28.71 25.34
C MET A 289 15.71 28.28 25.16
N LYS A 290 16.63 29.21 25.03
CA LYS A 290 18.09 28.94 24.98
C LYS A 290 18.60 28.29 26.26
N ASP A 291 18.14 28.75 27.43
CA ASP A 291 18.51 28.19 28.74
C ASP A 291 17.94 26.78 28.92
N VAL A 292 16.64 26.58 28.60
CA VAL A 292 15.95 25.27 28.66
C VAL A 292 16.60 24.27 27.71
N LEU A 293 16.81 24.65 26.45
CA LEU A 293 17.48 23.76 25.46
C LEU A 293 18.92 23.46 25.88
N GLY A 294 19.63 24.44 26.45
CA GLY A 294 21.02 24.22 26.96
C GLY A 294 21.08 23.23 28.12
N ARG A 295 20.02 23.15 28.94
CA ARG A 295 19.90 22.18 30.04
C ARG A 295 19.42 20.81 29.57
N MET A 296 18.80 20.72 28.42
CA MET A 296 18.30 19.46 27.85
C MET A 296 19.33 18.69 27.03
N VAL A 297 20.53 19.26 26.78
CA VAL A 297 21.58 18.63 25.96
C VAL A 297 22.91 18.56 26.75
N PRO A 298 23.43 17.36 27.05
CA PRO A 298 22.83 16.05 26.78
C PRO A 298 21.69 15.71 27.74
N PRO A 299 20.66 14.95 27.28
CA PRO A 299 19.59 14.53 28.17
C PRO A 299 20.13 13.66 29.29
N ASP A 300 19.88 14.03 30.54
CA ASP A 300 20.20 13.18 31.68
C ASP A 300 19.12 12.12 31.89
N PHE A 301 19.42 10.91 31.49
CA PHE A 301 18.54 9.76 31.65
C PHE A 301 18.73 9.05 33.01
N SER A 302 19.57 9.53 33.91
CA SER A 302 19.86 8.88 35.20
C SER A 302 18.62 8.74 36.09
N ASN A 303 17.63 9.61 35.94
CA ASN A 303 16.36 9.60 36.68
C ASN A 303 15.14 9.24 35.84
N PHE A 304 15.32 8.68 34.65
CA PHE A 304 14.22 8.38 33.72
C PHE A 304 13.15 7.47 34.34
N TYR A 305 13.55 6.48 35.13
CA TYR A 305 12.65 5.57 35.82
C TYR A 305 11.74 6.28 36.85
N ASN A 306 12.32 7.19 37.65
CA ASN A 306 11.56 7.96 38.63
C ASN A 306 10.63 8.98 37.96
N LEU A 307 11.04 9.55 36.81
CA LEU A 307 10.20 10.45 36.01
C LEU A 307 8.99 9.71 35.44
N MET A 308 9.18 8.50 34.93
CA MET A 308 8.11 7.63 34.44
C MET A 308 7.13 7.23 35.54
N LEU A 309 7.62 6.90 36.73
CA LEU A 309 6.77 6.62 37.90
C LEU A 309 5.92 7.82 38.29
N SER A 310 6.50 9.02 38.36
CA SER A 310 5.77 10.23 38.68
C SER A 310 4.72 10.61 37.62
N MET A 311 5.00 10.31 36.35
CA MET A 311 4.00 10.49 35.28
C MET A 311 2.86 9.49 35.40
N LEU A 312 3.12 8.23 35.77
CA LEU A 312 2.07 7.21 36.01
C LEU A 312 1.20 7.57 37.21
N GLU A 313 1.79 8.03 38.32
CA GLU A 313 1.06 8.51 39.49
C GLU A 313 0.15 9.71 39.13
N THR A 314 0.56 10.58 38.23
CA THR A 314 -0.25 11.74 37.79
C THR A 314 -1.45 11.29 36.95
N VAL A 315 -1.32 10.21 36.18
CA VAL A 315 -2.41 9.64 35.37
C VAL A 315 -3.42 8.87 36.22
N GLU A 316 -3.01 8.26 37.34
CA GLU A 316 -3.93 7.57 38.26
C GLU A 316 -4.79 8.53 39.12
N ILE A 317 -4.43 9.80 39.21
CA ILE A 317 -5.15 10.83 40.02
C ILE A 317 -6.12 11.65 39.15
N ALA A 318 -6.05 11.56 37.82
CA ALA A 318 -6.91 12.25 36.87
C ALA A 318 -8.01 11.35 36.30
#